data_2372aa676c033ce7983590e795532fe2
#
_entry.id   2372aa676c033ce7983590e795532fe2
#
_cell.length_a   1.000
_cell.length_b   1.000
_cell.length_c   1.000
_cell.angle_alpha   90.00
_cell.angle_beta   90.00
_cell.angle_gamma   90.00
#
_symmetry.space_group_name_H-M   'P 1'
#
loop_
_entity.id
_entity.type
_entity.pdbx_description
1 polymer ?
#
loop_
_entity_poly.entity_id
_entity_poly.type
_entity_poly.pdbx_seq_one_letter_code
_entity_poly.pdbx_strand_id
1 'polypeptide(L)'
;MIVWPESSIYKPLNYADELLDAINEASSGVPVVFGALRYDDGGNLRNSLVLNKSSDKQLVYDKSRLVPFGEYLPFAGFLGNLGLTSMVNSYGSSVTGGHGADLLEVEPDLYFQPLICYEAIFPSILRATANRADLIIQITNDAWFGRFSGPYQHLEILKMRAIETGIPVARSANTGTVSYTHL
;
A
#
# COMPACT_ATOMS: atom_id res chain seq x y z
N MET A 1 -11.91 -2.80 12.94
CA MET A 1 -11.33 -2.74 11.59
C MET A 1 -10.51 -4.01 11.33
N ILE A 2 -10.60 -4.60 10.14
CA ILE A 2 -9.83 -5.76 9.69
C ILE A 2 -8.77 -5.24 8.71
N VAL A 3 -7.53 -5.74 8.79
CA VAL A 3 -6.44 -5.29 7.90
C VAL A 3 -5.83 -6.49 7.18
N TRP A 4 -5.95 -6.51 5.86
CA TRP A 4 -5.35 -7.49 4.96
C TRP A 4 -4.07 -6.93 4.33
N PRO A 5 -3.14 -7.80 3.88
CA PRO A 5 -1.87 -7.37 3.34
C PRO A 5 -1.96 -6.72 1.95
N GLU A 6 -0.83 -6.26 1.44
CA GLU A 6 -0.66 -5.78 0.07
C GLU A 6 -1.00 -6.88 -0.94
N SER A 7 -1.65 -6.51 -2.05
CA SER A 7 -2.05 -7.43 -3.13
C SER A 7 -2.91 -8.60 -2.66
N SER A 8 -3.74 -8.40 -1.64
CA SER A 8 -4.67 -9.44 -1.15
C SER A 8 -5.86 -9.67 -2.08
N ILE A 9 -6.18 -8.71 -2.92
CA ILE A 9 -7.19 -8.84 -3.99
C ILE A 9 -6.48 -9.21 -5.29
N TYR A 10 -6.84 -10.35 -5.87
CA TYR A 10 -6.18 -10.90 -7.06
C TYR A 10 -6.65 -10.30 -8.39
N LYS A 11 -7.81 -9.63 -8.40
CA LYS A 11 -8.34 -8.89 -9.56
C LYS A 11 -8.08 -7.39 -9.37
N PRO A 12 -7.91 -6.62 -10.46
CA PRO A 12 -7.98 -5.17 -10.35
C PRO A 12 -9.30 -4.73 -9.74
N LEU A 13 -9.25 -3.75 -8.84
CA LEU A 13 -10.39 -3.25 -8.07
C LEU A 13 -11.60 -2.88 -8.96
N ASN A 14 -11.30 -2.34 -10.16
CA ASN A 14 -12.31 -1.96 -11.17
C ASN A 14 -13.17 -3.13 -11.68
N TYR A 15 -12.78 -4.37 -11.40
CA TYR A 15 -13.46 -5.59 -11.85
C TYR A 15 -13.76 -6.55 -10.69
N ALA A 16 -13.78 -6.05 -9.45
CA ALA A 16 -13.86 -6.86 -8.25
C ALA A 16 -15.21 -6.78 -7.51
N ASP A 17 -16.26 -6.27 -8.13
CA ASP A 17 -17.56 -5.99 -7.49
C ASP A 17 -18.11 -7.18 -6.70
N GLU A 18 -18.20 -8.35 -7.31
CA GLU A 18 -18.67 -9.58 -6.64
C GLU A 18 -17.82 -9.95 -5.40
N LEU A 19 -16.51 -9.73 -5.48
CA LEU A 19 -15.59 -10.00 -4.37
C LEU A 19 -15.77 -8.97 -3.26
N LEU A 20 -15.99 -7.71 -3.61
CA LEU A 20 -16.25 -6.64 -2.65
C LEU A 20 -17.58 -6.86 -1.92
N ASP A 21 -18.60 -7.32 -2.61
CA ASP A 21 -19.87 -7.69 -2.00
C ASP A 21 -19.70 -8.85 -1.00
N ALA A 22 -18.95 -9.88 -1.37
CA ALA A 22 -18.64 -10.98 -0.46
C ALA A 22 -17.83 -10.55 0.76
N ILE A 23 -16.88 -9.60 0.59
CA ILE A 23 -16.13 -9.00 1.70
C ILE A 23 -17.06 -8.22 2.63
N ASN A 24 -17.98 -7.42 2.08
CA ASN A 24 -18.94 -6.65 2.86
C ASN A 24 -19.89 -7.53 3.66
N GLU A 25 -20.39 -8.60 3.05
CA GLU A 25 -21.24 -9.59 3.73
C GLU A 25 -20.47 -10.26 4.87
N ALA A 26 -19.27 -10.77 4.58
CA ALA A 26 -18.44 -11.47 5.57
C ALA A 26 -17.97 -10.59 6.72
N SER A 27 -17.66 -9.32 6.44
CA SER A 27 -17.20 -8.37 7.46
C SER A 27 -18.31 -7.87 8.39
N SER A 28 -19.57 -8.08 8.04
CA SER A 28 -20.74 -7.68 8.86
C SER A 28 -20.71 -6.20 9.27
N GLY A 29 -20.29 -5.32 8.37
CA GLY A 29 -20.21 -3.88 8.60
C GLY A 29 -18.92 -3.42 9.31
N VAL A 30 -17.99 -4.32 9.61
CA VAL A 30 -16.67 -3.93 10.12
C VAL A 30 -15.82 -3.41 8.95
N PRO A 31 -15.25 -2.20 9.03
CA PRO A 31 -14.37 -1.68 7.97
C PRO A 31 -13.19 -2.61 7.69
N VAL A 32 -12.89 -2.82 6.40
CA VAL A 32 -11.78 -3.68 5.95
C VAL A 32 -10.78 -2.84 5.15
N VAL A 33 -9.51 -2.93 5.54
CA VAL A 33 -8.38 -2.38 4.78
C VAL A 33 -7.71 -3.51 4.01
N PHE A 34 -7.46 -3.31 2.73
CA PHE A 34 -6.77 -4.31 1.89
C PHE A 34 -5.95 -3.66 0.77
N GLY A 35 -4.98 -4.41 0.24
CA GLY A 35 -4.20 -4.01 -0.93
C GLY A 35 -4.78 -4.58 -2.22
N ALA A 36 -4.89 -3.74 -3.25
CA ALA A 36 -5.35 -4.11 -4.58
C ALA A 36 -4.63 -3.31 -5.67
N LEU A 37 -4.53 -3.87 -6.86
CA LEU A 37 -4.26 -3.10 -8.06
C LEU A 37 -5.55 -2.45 -8.57
N ARG A 38 -5.44 -1.27 -9.19
CA ARG A 38 -6.57 -0.61 -9.85
C ARG A 38 -6.10 0.19 -11.06
N TYR A 39 -7.00 0.47 -11.96
CA TYR A 39 -6.80 1.46 -13.00
C TYR A 39 -7.43 2.79 -12.56
N ASP A 40 -6.69 3.89 -12.68
CA ASP A 40 -7.23 5.23 -12.47
C ASP A 40 -8.05 5.70 -13.70
N ASP A 41 -8.65 6.89 -13.64
CA ASP A 41 -9.46 7.46 -14.72
C ASP A 41 -8.66 7.70 -16.01
N GLY A 42 -7.35 7.79 -15.92
CA GLY A 42 -6.42 7.89 -17.06
C GLY A 42 -5.98 6.53 -17.61
N GLY A 43 -6.47 5.42 -17.05
CA GLY A 43 -6.07 4.06 -17.43
C GLY A 43 -4.69 3.63 -16.90
N ASN A 44 -4.09 4.38 -15.98
CA ASN A 44 -2.81 4.01 -15.39
C ASN A 44 -3.00 2.98 -14.28
N LEU A 45 -2.11 1.99 -14.25
CA LEU A 45 -2.11 0.99 -13.18
C LEU A 45 -1.56 1.58 -11.88
N ARG A 46 -2.30 1.41 -10.78
CA ARG A 46 -1.97 1.86 -9.42
C ARG A 46 -1.85 0.67 -8.48
N ASN A 47 -0.91 0.73 -7.55
CA ASN A 47 -0.87 -0.15 -6.38
C ASN A 47 -1.52 0.62 -5.22
N SER A 48 -2.62 0.12 -4.69
CA SER A 48 -3.50 0.90 -3.82
C SER A 48 -3.80 0.18 -2.51
N LEU A 49 -3.92 0.97 -1.44
CA LEU A 49 -4.57 0.57 -0.20
C LEU A 49 -6.00 1.09 -0.25
N VAL A 50 -6.94 0.21 -0.01
CA VAL A 50 -8.38 0.52 0.00
C VAL A 50 -8.92 0.37 1.40
N LEU A 51 -9.56 1.41 1.92
CA LEU A 51 -10.42 1.33 3.09
C LEU A 51 -11.86 1.15 2.61
N ASN A 52 -12.37 -0.06 2.77
CA ASN A 52 -13.73 -0.41 2.41
C ASN A 52 -14.62 -0.36 3.66
N LYS A 53 -15.50 0.63 3.71
CA LYS A 53 -16.47 0.82 4.81
C LYS A 53 -17.83 0.18 4.50
N SER A 54 -18.18 0.13 3.22
CA SER A 54 -19.38 -0.50 2.66
C SER A 54 -19.24 -0.51 1.13
N SER A 55 -20.12 -1.20 0.41
CA SER A 55 -20.09 -1.28 -1.07
C SER A 55 -20.01 0.11 -1.74
N ASP A 56 -20.62 1.14 -1.14
CA ASP A 56 -20.69 2.48 -1.71
C ASP A 56 -19.69 3.48 -1.11
N LYS A 57 -18.90 3.06 -0.12
CA LYS A 57 -17.99 3.94 0.62
C LYS A 57 -16.58 3.37 0.70
N GLN A 58 -15.83 3.57 -0.37
CA GLN A 58 -14.42 3.21 -0.44
C GLN A 58 -13.57 4.48 -0.44
N LEU A 59 -12.51 4.47 0.36
CA LEU A 59 -11.45 5.46 0.30
C LEU A 59 -10.19 4.76 -0.19
N VAL A 60 -9.48 5.40 -1.11
CA VAL A 60 -8.34 4.80 -1.80
C VAL A 60 -7.10 5.66 -1.63
N TYR A 61 -6.01 5.03 -1.26
CA TYR A 61 -4.67 5.62 -1.26
C TYR A 61 -3.81 4.89 -2.29
N ASP A 62 -3.24 5.62 -3.23
CA ASP A 62 -2.31 5.07 -4.22
C ASP A 62 -0.88 5.21 -3.74
N LYS A 63 -0.12 4.13 -3.81
CA LYS A 63 1.29 4.09 -3.45
C LYS A 63 2.07 5.20 -4.17
N SER A 64 2.69 6.06 -3.39
CA SER A 64 3.43 7.23 -3.91
C SER A 64 4.91 6.95 -4.18
N ARG A 65 5.52 6.05 -3.39
CA ARG A 65 6.93 5.66 -3.52
C ARG A 65 7.05 4.23 -4.05
N LEU A 66 7.30 4.14 -5.34
CA LEU A 66 7.41 2.87 -6.06
C LEU A 66 8.80 2.26 -5.89
N VAL A 67 8.87 0.93 -5.95
CA VAL A 67 10.13 0.18 -5.92
C VAL A 67 10.78 0.22 -7.30
N PRO A 68 11.99 0.83 -7.44
CA PRO A 68 12.73 0.78 -8.69
C PRO A 68 13.02 -0.67 -9.09
N PHE A 69 12.91 -0.98 -10.37
CA PHE A 69 13.08 -2.33 -10.95
C PHE A 69 12.07 -3.39 -10.45
N GLY A 70 11.19 -3.04 -9.52
CA GLY A 70 10.11 -3.91 -9.03
C GLY A 70 8.75 -3.50 -9.60
N GLU A 71 8.43 -2.22 -9.50
CA GLU A 71 7.13 -1.66 -9.92
C GLU A 71 7.26 -0.77 -11.16
N TYR A 72 8.43 -0.25 -11.44
CA TYR A 72 8.74 0.51 -12.66
C TYR A 72 10.19 0.33 -13.09
N LEU A 73 10.46 0.54 -14.39
CA LEU A 73 11.80 0.53 -14.92
C LEU A 73 12.36 1.97 -14.95
N PRO A 74 13.37 2.28 -14.10
CA PRO A 74 14.03 3.58 -14.16
C PRO A 74 14.64 3.82 -15.56
N PHE A 75 14.55 5.07 -16.01
CA PHE A 75 15.10 5.48 -17.31
C PHE A 75 14.52 4.74 -18.53
N ALA A 76 13.30 4.19 -18.45
CA ALA A 76 12.67 3.44 -19.55
C ALA A 76 12.68 4.20 -20.89
N GLY A 77 12.42 5.51 -20.87
CA GLY A 77 12.48 6.36 -22.06
C GLY A 77 13.89 6.45 -22.67
N PHE A 78 14.93 6.54 -21.85
CA PHE A 78 16.31 6.57 -22.30
C PHE A 78 16.75 5.20 -22.84
N LEU A 79 16.40 4.12 -22.17
CA LEU A 79 16.67 2.74 -22.62
C LEU A 79 15.98 2.42 -23.95
N GLY A 80 14.76 2.89 -24.13
CA GLY A 80 14.03 2.78 -25.38
C GLY A 80 14.74 3.49 -26.55
N ASN A 81 15.25 4.70 -26.30
CA ASN A 81 16.02 5.47 -27.30
C ASN A 81 17.37 4.85 -27.65
N LEU A 82 17.95 4.03 -26.77
CA LEU A 82 19.17 3.24 -27.03
C LEU A 82 18.89 1.90 -27.73
N GLY A 83 17.66 1.65 -28.18
CA GLY A 83 17.28 0.42 -28.87
C GLY A 83 17.03 -0.78 -27.95
N LEU A 84 16.98 -0.60 -26.62
CA LEU A 84 16.70 -1.65 -25.64
C LEU A 84 15.19 -1.81 -25.39
N THR A 85 14.39 -1.65 -26.45
CA THR A 85 12.92 -1.73 -26.40
C THR A 85 12.40 -3.06 -25.90
N SER A 86 13.12 -4.15 -26.14
CA SER A 86 12.76 -5.48 -25.63
C SER A 86 12.80 -5.54 -24.08
N MET A 87 13.78 -4.89 -23.44
CA MET A 87 13.84 -4.79 -21.99
C MET A 87 12.70 -3.95 -21.42
N VAL A 88 12.38 -2.83 -22.06
CA VAL A 88 11.26 -1.95 -21.66
C VAL A 88 9.94 -2.70 -21.79
N ASN A 89 9.73 -3.41 -22.90
CA ASN A 89 8.49 -4.14 -23.18
C ASN A 89 8.31 -5.38 -22.28
N SER A 90 9.40 -6.04 -21.87
CA SER A 90 9.30 -7.20 -20.98
C SER A 90 8.91 -6.84 -19.55
N TYR A 91 9.01 -5.56 -19.18
CA TYR A 91 8.58 -5.07 -17.86
C TYR A 91 7.04 -4.96 -17.74
N GLY A 92 6.31 -5.09 -18.85
CA GLY A 92 4.84 -5.05 -18.83
C GLY A 92 4.27 -3.69 -18.45
N SER A 93 3.12 -3.69 -17.79
CA SER A 93 2.49 -2.47 -17.29
C SER A 93 3.25 -2.00 -16.03
N SER A 94 3.99 -0.90 -16.16
CA SER A 94 4.58 -0.27 -15.00
C SER A 94 3.50 0.38 -14.14
N VAL A 95 3.64 0.24 -12.82
CA VAL A 95 2.79 0.94 -11.87
C VAL A 95 3.11 2.42 -11.90
N THR A 96 2.09 3.25 -11.80
CA THR A 96 2.24 4.71 -11.72
C THR A 96 2.07 5.18 -10.28
N GLY A 97 2.97 6.05 -9.80
CA GLY A 97 2.94 6.57 -8.42
C GLY A 97 1.75 7.48 -8.16
N GLY A 98 1.23 7.42 -6.94
CA GLY A 98 0.19 8.32 -6.43
C GLY A 98 0.73 9.70 -6.01
N HIS A 99 -0.15 10.57 -5.51
CA HIS A 99 0.16 11.96 -5.21
C HIS A 99 0.94 12.18 -3.90
N GLY A 100 0.95 11.22 -2.99
CA GLY A 100 1.72 11.30 -1.75
C GLY A 100 0.92 11.06 -0.48
N ALA A 101 1.36 11.67 0.62
CA ALA A 101 0.84 11.42 1.95
C ALA A 101 -0.58 11.96 2.14
N ASP A 102 -1.57 11.06 2.10
CA ASP A 102 -2.97 11.35 2.38
C ASP A 102 -3.43 10.55 3.60
N LEU A 103 -4.27 11.17 4.43
CA LEU A 103 -4.93 10.49 5.55
C LEU A 103 -6.25 9.90 5.09
N LEU A 104 -6.55 8.70 5.58
CA LEU A 104 -7.87 8.08 5.39
C LEU A 104 -8.65 8.12 6.71
N GLU A 105 -9.86 8.65 6.64
CA GLU A 105 -10.77 8.72 7.78
C GLU A 105 -11.52 7.39 7.94
N VAL A 106 -11.35 6.72 9.08
CA VAL A 106 -12.07 5.48 9.42
C VAL A 106 -13.46 5.80 9.98
N GLU A 107 -13.51 6.66 10.97
CA GLU A 107 -14.69 7.17 11.66
C GLU A 107 -14.55 8.68 11.80
N PRO A 108 -15.60 9.42 12.15
CA PRO A 108 -15.48 10.85 12.40
C PRO A 108 -14.32 11.17 13.35
N ASP A 109 -13.42 12.02 12.91
CA ASP A 109 -12.22 12.47 13.64
C ASP A 109 -11.19 11.37 13.96
N LEU A 110 -11.27 10.18 13.34
CA LEU A 110 -10.29 9.11 13.47
C LEU A 110 -9.59 8.84 12.13
N TYR A 111 -8.33 9.21 12.05
CA TYR A 111 -7.55 9.15 10.80
C TYR A 111 -6.37 8.20 10.89
N PHE A 112 -6.11 7.47 9.82
CA PHE A 112 -4.86 6.75 9.72
C PHE A 112 -4.04 7.18 8.50
N GLN A 113 -2.71 7.10 8.68
CA GLN A 113 -1.74 7.24 7.60
C GLN A 113 -1.51 5.89 6.95
N PRO A 114 -1.89 5.70 5.68
CA PRO A 114 -1.55 4.50 4.93
C PRO A 114 -0.07 4.46 4.55
N LEU A 115 0.51 3.27 4.57
CA LEU A 115 1.82 2.96 4.01
C LEU A 115 1.74 1.64 3.25
N ILE A 116 2.27 1.61 2.03
CA ILE A 116 2.34 0.40 1.23
C ILE A 116 3.81 -0.01 1.08
N CYS A 117 4.17 -1.15 1.71
CA CYS A 117 5.45 -1.82 1.58
C CYS A 117 6.66 -0.88 1.75
N TYR A 118 7.40 -0.65 0.68
CA TYR A 118 8.62 0.17 0.57
C TYR A 118 8.46 1.60 1.11
N GLU A 119 7.25 2.13 1.20
CA GLU A 119 6.99 3.48 1.71
C GLU A 119 7.42 3.69 3.17
N ALA A 120 7.46 2.63 3.97
CA ALA A 120 7.92 2.69 5.37
C ALA A 120 9.37 3.19 5.53
N ILE A 121 10.19 3.07 4.49
CA ILE A 121 11.58 3.56 4.56
C ILE A 121 11.70 5.09 4.42
N PHE A 122 10.63 5.77 4.01
CA PHE A 122 10.63 7.21 3.76
C PHE A 122 9.98 8.02 4.91
N PRO A 123 10.76 8.59 5.86
CA PRO A 123 10.19 9.39 6.96
C PRO A 123 9.40 10.62 6.47
N SER A 124 9.68 11.09 5.26
CA SER A 124 9.04 12.28 4.70
C SER A 124 7.53 12.11 4.49
N ILE A 125 7.06 10.88 4.22
CA ILE A 125 5.63 10.58 4.06
C ILE A 125 4.91 10.83 5.39
N LEU A 126 5.46 10.31 6.49
CA LEU A 126 4.86 10.43 7.81
C LEU A 126 4.94 11.85 8.37
N ARG A 127 6.05 12.57 8.13
CA ARG A 127 6.20 13.96 8.59
C ARG A 127 5.12 14.89 8.06
N ALA A 128 4.61 14.65 6.88
CA ALA A 128 3.55 15.45 6.28
C ALA A 128 2.20 15.34 7.02
N THR A 129 1.97 14.25 7.73
CA THR A 129 0.68 13.90 8.34
C THR A 129 0.74 13.61 9.84
N ALA A 130 1.94 13.58 10.45
CA ALA A 130 2.17 13.15 11.84
C ALA A 130 1.29 13.86 12.89
N ASN A 131 0.98 15.14 12.70
CA ASN A 131 0.16 15.91 13.65
C ASN A 131 -1.35 15.65 13.53
N ARG A 132 -1.79 14.80 12.59
CA ARG A 132 -3.20 14.55 12.28
C ARG A 132 -3.57 13.06 12.21
N ALA A 133 -2.57 12.18 12.19
CA ALA A 133 -2.79 10.74 12.15
C ALA A 133 -2.87 10.18 13.56
N ASP A 134 -3.88 9.36 13.83
CA ASP A 134 -4.05 8.64 15.10
C ASP A 134 -3.41 7.25 15.04
N LEU A 135 -3.23 6.72 13.83
CA LEU A 135 -2.71 5.39 13.57
C LEU A 135 -1.94 5.38 12.25
N ILE A 136 -0.91 4.56 12.16
CA ILE A 136 -0.27 4.20 10.91
C ILE A 136 -0.71 2.77 10.54
N ILE A 137 -1.19 2.56 9.31
CA ILE A 137 -1.49 1.23 8.79
C ILE A 137 -0.53 0.92 7.66
N GLN A 138 0.33 -0.08 7.87
CA GLN A 138 1.17 -0.61 6.81
C GLN A 138 0.64 -1.94 6.30
N ILE A 139 0.45 -2.01 4.99
CA ILE A 139 0.24 -3.26 4.27
C ILE A 139 1.46 -3.58 3.42
N THR A 140 1.88 -4.84 3.38
CA THR A 140 3.09 -5.22 2.64
C THR A 140 3.03 -6.64 2.12
N ASN A 141 3.80 -6.91 1.05
CA ASN A 141 4.08 -8.24 0.56
C ASN A 141 5.58 -8.52 0.74
N ASP A 142 5.95 -9.17 1.84
CA ASP A 142 7.33 -9.49 2.16
C ASP A 142 7.89 -10.70 1.38
N ALA A 143 7.09 -11.34 0.53
CA ALA A 143 7.54 -12.45 -0.32
C ALA A 143 8.73 -12.06 -1.22
N TRP A 144 8.83 -10.79 -1.59
CA TRP A 144 9.95 -10.24 -2.37
C TRP A 144 11.31 -10.40 -1.70
N PHE A 145 11.36 -10.41 -0.36
CA PHE A 145 12.60 -10.50 0.40
C PHE A 145 13.07 -11.94 0.66
N GLY A 146 12.24 -12.94 0.30
CA GLY A 146 12.53 -14.34 0.59
C GLY A 146 12.54 -14.63 2.10
N ARG A 147 13.32 -15.67 2.52
CA ARG A 147 13.37 -16.13 3.92
C ARG A 147 14.56 -15.59 4.72
N PHE A 148 15.24 -14.57 4.21
CA PHE A 148 16.43 -14.00 4.85
C PHE A 148 16.07 -12.85 5.81
N SER A 149 17.02 -11.96 6.06
CA SER A 149 16.89 -10.84 7.00
C SER A 149 15.94 -9.74 6.53
N GLY A 150 15.57 -9.67 5.25
CA GLY A 150 14.79 -8.59 4.66
C GLY A 150 13.46 -8.31 5.37
N PRO A 151 12.59 -9.30 5.61
CA PRO A 151 11.32 -9.07 6.30
C PRO A 151 11.49 -8.51 7.72
N TYR A 152 12.51 -8.98 8.44
CA TYR A 152 12.82 -8.51 9.79
C TYR A 152 13.35 -7.06 9.79
N GLN A 153 14.27 -6.75 8.87
CA GLN A 153 14.78 -5.38 8.70
C GLN A 153 13.65 -4.41 8.31
N HIS A 154 12.74 -4.83 7.45
CA HIS A 154 11.57 -4.04 7.06
C HIS A 154 10.64 -3.77 8.25
N LEU A 155 10.43 -4.76 9.13
CA LEU A 155 9.69 -4.58 10.38
C LEU A 155 10.39 -3.61 11.33
N GLU A 156 11.72 -3.73 11.50
CA GLU A 156 12.47 -2.83 12.39
C GLU A 156 12.44 -1.37 11.89
N ILE A 157 12.51 -1.15 10.58
CA ILE A 157 12.32 0.18 10.00
C ILE A 157 10.95 0.75 10.36
N LEU A 158 9.89 -0.07 10.29
CA LEU A 158 8.55 0.38 10.65
C LEU A 158 8.43 0.71 12.14
N LYS A 159 9.04 -0.07 13.03
CA LYS A 159 9.11 0.25 14.47
C LYS A 159 9.79 1.59 14.72
N MET A 160 10.87 1.87 13.97
CA MET A 160 11.53 3.20 14.05
C MET A 160 10.57 4.32 13.65
N ARG A 161 9.68 4.10 12.65
CA ARG A 161 8.64 5.08 12.29
C ARG A 161 7.68 5.35 13.43
N ALA A 162 7.24 4.31 14.15
CA ALA A 162 6.38 4.47 15.33
C ALA A 162 7.08 5.33 16.40
N ILE A 163 8.36 5.03 16.70
CA ILE A 163 9.15 5.77 17.69
C ILE A 163 9.35 7.24 17.27
N GLU A 164 9.68 7.49 16.01
CA GLU A 164 9.94 8.84 15.50
C GLU A 164 8.69 9.73 15.49
N THR A 165 7.53 9.14 15.29
CA THR A 165 6.28 9.90 15.18
C THR A 165 5.46 9.92 16.45
N GLY A 166 5.69 8.99 17.38
CA GLY A 166 4.84 8.78 18.56
C GLY A 166 3.46 8.21 18.20
N ILE A 167 3.28 7.66 16.98
CA ILE A 167 2.01 7.16 16.49
C ILE A 167 2.04 5.63 16.48
N PRO A 168 1.00 4.95 17.02
CA PRO A 168 0.91 3.50 16.97
C PRO A 168 0.85 2.99 15.52
N VAL A 169 1.39 1.80 15.28
CA VAL A 169 1.44 1.18 13.95
C VAL A 169 0.76 -0.18 13.97
N ALA A 170 -0.11 -0.41 13.00
CA ALA A 170 -0.63 -1.73 12.65
C ALA A 170 -0.03 -2.19 11.33
N ARG A 171 0.54 -3.41 11.30
CA ARG A 171 1.16 -4.00 10.11
C ARG A 171 0.48 -5.31 9.74
N SER A 172 0.10 -5.42 8.48
CA SER A 172 -0.34 -6.67 7.88
C SER A 172 0.60 -7.04 6.72
N ALA A 173 1.18 -8.24 6.79
CA ALA A 173 2.18 -8.69 5.85
C ALA A 173 1.80 -10.03 5.23
N ASN A 174 1.86 -10.11 3.89
CA ASN A 174 1.81 -11.38 3.19
C ASN A 174 3.16 -12.08 3.33
N THR A 175 3.18 -13.32 3.81
CA THR A 175 4.39 -14.13 4.09
C THR A 175 5.38 -13.54 5.10
N GLY A 176 5.07 -12.39 5.70
CA GLY A 176 5.91 -11.69 6.66
C GLY A 176 5.34 -11.67 8.07
N THR A 177 5.94 -10.84 8.93
CA THR A 177 5.51 -10.68 10.32
C THR A 177 4.37 -9.66 10.45
N VAL A 178 3.23 -10.11 10.94
CA VAL A 178 2.14 -9.23 11.41
C VAL A 178 2.54 -8.68 12.78
N SER A 179 2.38 -7.39 12.98
CA SER A 179 2.77 -6.73 14.24
C SER A 179 1.85 -5.57 14.59
N TYR A 180 1.68 -5.38 15.91
CA TYR A 180 1.15 -4.14 16.49
C TYR A 180 2.25 -3.54 17.36
N THR A 181 2.54 -2.26 17.16
CA THR A 181 3.51 -1.53 17.98
C THR A 181 2.79 -0.42 18.71
N HIS A 182 2.76 -0.50 20.05
CA HIS A 182 2.39 0.59 20.93
C HIS A 182 3.67 1.18 21.53
N LEU A 183 3.67 2.48 21.74
CA LEU A 183 4.69 3.19 22.53
C LEU A 183 4.28 3.21 23.98
#